data_28b08eb7e62f349091272e69135e5919
#
_entry.id   28b08eb7e62f349091272e69135e5919
#
_cell.length_a   1.000
_cell.length_b   1.000
_cell.length_c   1.000
_cell.angle_alpha   90.00
_cell.angle_beta   90.00
_cell.angle_gamma   90.00
#
_symmetry.space_group_name_H-M   'P 1'
#
loop_
_entity.id
_entity.type
_entity.pdbx_description
1 polymer ?
#
loop_
_entity_poly.entity_id
_entity_poly.type
_entity_poly.pdbx_seq_one_letter_code
_entity_poly.pdbx_strand_id
1 'polypeptide(L)'
;MPATTLPPVPRYTPPPTTTESLEWADLEIVDLSKAATPEGRAELAPRVRDIMRTTGFMYVVNHGLTHAQTERIFDIGNVFFTQVPDEERLNHAAKIAEEGSKIGYKPRQLWTIDNGVRDQHEQYALHRTIFGQQKHPKAIEPFLPELRAFSEHNHYNVLHPILRMLAIGMELPEDTFINMHNFDGVGDSHARFIKYHPRTAEDEAKTNGVWLKGHIDIGTVTILYSQPVAALQILSPDGKWRWVKHIDNALVVNVGDAIEMLSGGFYKGTIHRVVQPPEDQRGHTRLGTYYFALTDDDVKLVPLTESPVLQRTGPGIVRKCDDALAPTMGEWRRGRVKTYGFTEMTKRADGNEEQVINGIVLKYYN
;
A
#
# COMPACT_ATOMS: atom_id res chain seq x y z
N MET A 1 0.52 -20.61 31.74
CA MET A 1 -0.44 -21.02 30.72
C MET A 1 0.29 -21.99 29.79
N PRO A 2 -0.32 -23.11 29.34
CA PRO A 2 0.34 -23.96 28.36
C PRO A 2 0.62 -23.12 27.10
N ALA A 3 1.81 -23.26 26.52
CA ALA A 3 2.15 -22.61 25.27
C ALA A 3 1.13 -23.06 24.22
N THR A 4 0.32 -22.14 23.73
CA THR A 4 -0.61 -22.40 22.62
C THR A 4 0.26 -22.71 21.41
N THR A 5 0.31 -23.98 20.99
CA THR A 5 1.02 -24.37 19.77
C THR A 5 0.31 -23.71 18.59
N LEU A 6 1.06 -22.90 17.84
CA LEU A 6 0.53 -22.28 16.62
C LEU A 6 0.12 -23.36 15.60
N PRO A 7 -0.96 -23.12 14.82
CA PRO A 7 -1.36 -24.05 13.77
C PRO A 7 -0.22 -24.34 12.80
N PRO A 8 -0.03 -25.57 12.34
CA PRO A 8 0.96 -25.87 11.31
C PRO A 8 0.61 -25.14 10.01
N VAL A 9 1.61 -24.56 9.35
CA VAL A 9 1.47 -23.88 8.07
C VAL A 9 2.53 -24.37 7.10
N PRO A 10 2.21 -24.64 5.82
CA PRO A 10 3.20 -24.99 4.82
C PRO A 10 4.17 -23.82 4.58
N ARG A 11 5.44 -24.15 4.53
CA ARG A 11 6.50 -23.15 4.31
C ARG A 11 6.41 -22.57 2.90
N TYR A 12 6.36 -21.25 2.80
CA TYR A 12 6.59 -20.52 1.56
C TYR A 12 8.11 -20.35 1.37
N THR A 13 8.61 -20.78 0.22
CA THR A 13 10.01 -20.56 -0.14
C THR A 13 10.04 -19.41 -1.16
N PRO A 14 10.52 -18.23 -0.76
CA PRO A 14 10.63 -17.12 -1.70
C PRO A 14 11.70 -17.41 -2.76
N PRO A 15 11.55 -16.87 -3.99
CA PRO A 15 12.62 -16.90 -4.98
C PRO A 15 13.89 -16.19 -4.46
N PRO A 16 15.06 -16.50 -5.01
CA PRO A 16 16.29 -15.78 -4.65
C PRO A 16 16.21 -14.30 -5.06
N THR A 17 16.99 -13.45 -4.40
CA THR A 17 17.17 -12.05 -4.82
C THR A 17 17.88 -12.01 -6.18
N THR A 18 17.54 -10.98 -6.99
CA THR A 18 18.21 -10.78 -8.27
C THR A 18 19.72 -10.49 -8.10
N THR A 19 20.49 -11.02 -9.01
CA THR A 19 21.94 -10.74 -9.14
C THR A 19 22.22 -9.67 -10.20
N GLU A 20 21.19 -9.19 -10.91
CA GLU A 20 21.35 -8.19 -11.94
C GLU A 20 21.65 -6.79 -11.35
N SER A 21 22.45 -6.03 -12.10
CA SER A 21 22.74 -4.65 -11.76
C SER A 21 21.60 -3.75 -12.20
N LEU A 22 20.74 -3.36 -11.26
CA LEU A 22 19.58 -2.50 -11.50
C LEU A 22 19.84 -1.07 -11.00
N GLU A 23 19.17 -0.09 -11.62
CA GLU A 23 19.15 1.28 -11.09
C GLU A 23 18.22 1.32 -9.84
N TRP A 24 18.82 1.13 -8.68
CA TRP A 24 18.10 1.14 -7.41
C TRP A 24 17.71 2.55 -6.99
N ALA A 25 16.52 2.67 -6.39
CA ALA A 25 16.12 3.90 -5.70
C ALA A 25 16.97 4.09 -4.44
N ASP A 26 17.44 5.30 -4.24
CA ASP A 26 18.12 5.70 -3.01
C ASP A 26 17.07 6.06 -1.94
N LEU A 27 16.64 5.06 -1.19
CA LEU A 27 15.66 5.20 -0.12
C LEU A 27 16.35 5.17 1.23
N GLU A 28 16.05 6.16 2.05
CA GLU A 28 16.57 6.22 3.41
C GLU A 28 15.98 5.13 4.30
N ILE A 29 16.78 4.67 5.28
CA ILE A 29 16.40 3.65 6.26
C ILE A 29 16.11 4.33 7.59
N VAL A 30 14.90 4.13 8.12
CA VAL A 30 14.45 4.62 9.43
C VAL A 30 14.35 3.46 10.41
N ASP A 31 15.03 3.57 11.53
CA ASP A 31 14.93 2.62 12.65
C ASP A 31 13.73 2.98 13.53
N LEU A 32 12.64 2.20 13.39
CA LEU A 32 11.38 2.48 14.07
C LEU A 32 11.46 2.24 15.59
N SER A 33 12.40 1.43 16.08
CA SER A 33 12.57 1.20 17.51
C SER A 33 12.86 2.49 18.26
N LYS A 34 13.50 3.47 17.62
CA LYS A 34 13.78 4.80 18.19
C LYS A 34 12.51 5.63 18.37
N ALA A 35 11.44 5.37 17.64
CA ALA A 35 10.18 6.09 17.77
C ALA A 35 9.31 5.66 18.96
N ALA A 36 9.79 4.73 19.79
CA ALA A 36 9.05 4.21 20.94
C ALA A 36 8.77 5.29 22.01
N THR A 37 9.64 6.30 22.13
CA THR A 37 9.49 7.39 23.11
C THR A 37 9.17 8.72 22.41
N PRO A 38 8.58 9.71 23.12
CA PRO A 38 8.35 11.05 22.57
C PRO A 38 9.65 11.72 22.10
N GLU A 39 10.74 11.58 22.86
CA GLU A 39 12.05 12.14 22.52
C GLU A 39 12.60 11.53 21.23
N GLY A 40 12.52 10.20 21.10
CA GLY A 40 12.97 9.51 19.88
C GLY A 40 12.14 9.88 18.67
N ARG A 41 10.82 10.09 18.83
CA ARG A 41 9.97 10.60 17.73
C ARG A 41 10.34 12.03 17.36
N ALA A 42 10.58 12.89 18.32
CA ALA A 42 11.01 14.28 18.06
C ALA A 42 12.36 14.33 17.34
N GLU A 43 13.30 13.42 17.65
CA GLU A 43 14.59 13.28 16.94
C GLU A 43 14.39 12.80 15.48
N LEU A 44 13.51 11.81 15.25
CA LEU A 44 13.31 11.20 13.93
C LEU A 44 12.41 12.04 13.01
N ALA A 45 11.46 12.78 13.58
CA ALA A 45 10.41 13.46 12.81
C ALA A 45 10.95 14.42 11.73
N PRO A 46 12.01 15.23 11.94
CA PRO A 46 12.58 16.06 10.89
C PRO A 46 13.06 15.24 9.69
N ARG A 47 13.70 14.10 9.94
CA ARG A 47 14.18 13.21 8.90
C ARG A 47 13.02 12.57 8.13
N VAL A 48 12.04 11.99 8.84
CA VAL A 48 10.85 11.39 8.23
C VAL A 48 10.07 12.44 7.43
N ARG A 49 9.93 13.66 7.96
CA ARG A 49 9.35 14.79 7.25
C ARG A 49 10.03 15.04 5.90
N ASP A 50 11.36 15.15 5.91
CA ASP A 50 12.12 15.51 4.72
C ASP A 50 12.08 14.38 3.67
N ILE A 51 12.15 13.12 4.10
CA ILE A 51 11.94 11.95 3.23
C ILE A 51 10.56 12.01 2.56
N MET A 52 9.49 12.18 3.35
CA MET A 52 8.13 12.14 2.82
C MET A 52 7.76 13.37 1.98
N ARG A 53 8.50 14.47 2.13
CA ARG A 53 8.39 15.64 1.25
C ARG A 53 9.08 15.48 -0.09
N THR A 54 10.16 14.71 -0.15
CA THR A 54 11.03 14.60 -1.33
C THR A 54 10.75 13.32 -2.10
N THR A 55 10.99 12.19 -1.46
CA THR A 55 10.88 10.86 -2.09
C THR A 55 9.51 10.23 -1.87
N GLY A 56 8.86 10.51 -0.73
CA GLY A 56 7.57 9.91 -0.36
C GLY A 56 7.65 8.40 -0.03
N PHE A 57 8.86 7.83 -0.03
CA PHE A 57 9.16 6.43 0.25
C PHE A 57 10.35 6.31 1.21
N MET A 58 10.31 5.33 2.09
CA MET A 58 11.43 4.97 2.98
C MET A 58 11.45 3.47 3.27
N TYR A 59 12.60 2.98 3.70
CA TYR A 59 12.66 1.70 4.42
C TYR A 59 12.47 1.92 5.91
N VAL A 60 11.82 0.94 6.56
CA VAL A 60 11.69 0.88 8.01
C VAL A 60 12.24 -0.44 8.50
N VAL A 61 13.15 -0.37 9.47
CA VAL A 61 13.74 -1.53 10.14
C VAL A 61 13.38 -1.53 11.62
N ASN A 62 13.61 -2.64 12.32
CA ASN A 62 13.30 -2.80 13.74
C ASN A 62 11.83 -2.47 14.07
N HIS A 63 10.94 -2.90 13.17
CA HIS A 63 9.50 -2.63 13.25
C HIS A 63 8.74 -3.51 14.26
N GLY A 64 9.44 -4.35 15.02
CA GLY A 64 8.88 -5.13 16.12
C GLY A 64 8.55 -6.60 15.80
N LEU A 65 8.38 -6.99 14.53
CA LEU A 65 8.31 -8.41 14.16
C LEU A 65 9.71 -8.95 13.88
N THR A 66 9.99 -10.13 14.40
CA THR A 66 11.19 -10.89 14.05
C THR A 66 11.10 -11.41 12.61
N HIS A 67 12.24 -11.77 12.01
CA HIS A 67 12.29 -12.39 10.68
C HIS A 67 11.36 -13.61 10.63
N ALA A 68 11.44 -14.53 11.60
CA ALA A 68 10.60 -15.73 11.64
C ALA A 68 9.09 -15.41 11.71
N GLN A 69 8.68 -14.36 12.40
CA GLN A 69 7.29 -13.92 12.43
C GLN A 69 6.86 -13.36 11.07
N THR A 70 7.71 -12.57 10.43
CA THR A 70 7.45 -12.04 9.08
C THR A 70 7.33 -13.17 8.07
N GLU A 71 8.27 -14.14 8.06
CA GLU A 71 8.20 -15.31 7.19
C GLU A 71 6.90 -16.09 7.39
N ARG A 72 6.48 -16.29 8.66
CA ARG A 72 5.23 -16.99 8.95
C ARG A 72 4.00 -16.28 8.39
N ILE A 73 3.99 -14.96 8.36
CA ILE A 73 2.89 -14.22 7.69
C ILE A 73 2.89 -14.46 6.18
N PHE A 74 4.05 -14.56 5.53
CA PHE A 74 4.13 -14.98 4.12
C PHE A 74 3.65 -16.42 3.93
N ASP A 75 4.01 -17.34 4.83
CA ASP A 75 3.52 -18.73 4.82
C ASP A 75 1.98 -18.75 4.84
N ILE A 76 1.37 -18.03 5.79
CA ILE A 76 -0.09 -17.94 5.94
C ILE A 76 -0.73 -17.29 4.69
N GLY A 77 -0.15 -16.20 4.19
CA GLY A 77 -0.63 -15.53 2.98
C GLY A 77 -0.61 -16.45 1.76
N ASN A 78 0.40 -17.33 1.65
CA ASN A 78 0.50 -18.28 0.56
C ASN A 78 -0.57 -19.40 0.65
N VAL A 79 -1.05 -19.75 1.84
CA VAL A 79 -2.15 -20.74 2.03
C VAL A 79 -3.37 -20.35 1.20
N PHE A 80 -3.76 -19.08 1.22
CA PHE A 80 -4.92 -18.61 0.45
C PHE A 80 -4.81 -18.97 -1.04
N PHE A 81 -3.64 -18.77 -1.62
CA PHE A 81 -3.43 -18.96 -3.06
C PHE A 81 -3.10 -20.40 -3.48
N THR A 82 -2.76 -21.27 -2.52
CA THR A 82 -2.29 -22.64 -2.83
C THR A 82 -3.18 -23.74 -2.27
N GLN A 83 -3.96 -23.46 -1.22
CA GLN A 83 -4.77 -24.48 -0.54
C GLN A 83 -6.27 -24.21 -0.59
N VAL A 84 -6.69 -22.95 -0.87
CA VAL A 84 -8.10 -22.65 -1.05
C VAL A 84 -8.48 -22.97 -2.51
N PRO A 85 -9.46 -23.87 -2.75
CA PRO A 85 -9.94 -24.15 -4.11
C PRO A 85 -10.47 -22.91 -4.82
N ASP A 86 -10.35 -22.85 -6.15
CA ASP A 86 -10.78 -21.71 -6.96
C ASP A 86 -12.25 -21.33 -6.72
N GLU A 87 -13.12 -22.33 -6.64
CA GLU A 87 -14.55 -22.14 -6.38
C GLU A 87 -14.78 -21.50 -4.99
N GLU A 88 -14.07 -21.98 -3.95
CA GLU A 88 -14.17 -21.39 -2.61
C GLU A 88 -13.61 -19.97 -2.59
N ARG A 89 -12.50 -19.68 -3.30
CA ARG A 89 -11.96 -18.32 -3.41
C ARG A 89 -13.00 -17.35 -4.00
N LEU A 90 -13.72 -17.76 -5.05
CA LEU A 90 -14.76 -16.95 -5.69
C LEU A 90 -15.95 -16.67 -4.77
N ASN A 91 -16.29 -17.58 -3.84
CA ASN A 91 -17.32 -17.35 -2.83
C ASN A 91 -16.96 -16.23 -1.85
N HIS A 92 -15.67 -15.87 -1.78
CA HIS A 92 -15.15 -14.75 -0.97
C HIS A 92 -14.75 -13.55 -1.82
N ALA A 93 -15.30 -13.44 -3.05
CA ALA A 93 -14.95 -12.34 -3.96
C ALA A 93 -15.27 -10.97 -3.35
N ALA A 94 -14.33 -10.05 -3.53
CA ALA A 94 -14.52 -8.66 -3.13
C ALA A 94 -15.54 -7.97 -4.05
N LYS A 95 -16.45 -7.21 -3.47
CA LYS A 95 -17.49 -6.47 -4.19
C LYS A 95 -16.95 -5.12 -4.68
N ILE A 96 -15.92 -5.17 -5.53
CA ILE A 96 -15.13 -4.01 -5.95
C ILE A 96 -16.01 -3.01 -6.72
N ALA A 97 -16.76 -3.47 -7.70
CA ALA A 97 -17.61 -2.60 -8.53
C ALA A 97 -18.87 -2.13 -7.77
N GLU A 98 -19.47 -2.97 -6.94
CA GLU A 98 -20.72 -2.69 -6.23
C GLU A 98 -20.49 -1.78 -5.02
N GLU A 99 -19.59 -2.19 -4.12
CA GLU A 99 -19.38 -1.53 -2.83
C GLU A 99 -18.18 -0.57 -2.81
N GLY A 100 -17.27 -0.66 -3.82
CA GLY A 100 -16.05 0.12 -3.82
C GLY A 100 -15.12 -0.26 -2.67
N SER A 101 -15.10 -1.55 -2.30
CA SER A 101 -14.20 -2.13 -1.31
C SER A 101 -13.35 -3.22 -1.93
N LYS A 102 -12.09 -3.31 -1.50
CA LYS A 102 -11.18 -4.38 -1.90
C LYS A 102 -11.14 -5.55 -0.91
N ILE A 103 -11.95 -5.49 0.16
CA ILE A 103 -12.02 -6.55 1.17
C ILE A 103 -12.57 -7.83 0.55
N GLY A 104 -11.83 -8.92 0.68
CA GLY A 104 -12.13 -10.20 0.04
C GLY A 104 -11.15 -10.55 -1.07
N TYR A 105 -11.55 -11.46 -1.95
CA TYR A 105 -10.73 -11.96 -3.04
C TYR A 105 -10.97 -11.20 -4.35
N LYS A 106 -9.89 -10.77 -4.98
CA LYS A 106 -9.88 -10.29 -6.36
C LYS A 106 -9.18 -11.32 -7.23
N PRO A 107 -9.87 -11.93 -8.21
CA PRO A 107 -9.26 -12.90 -9.13
C PRO A 107 -8.33 -12.22 -10.14
N ARG A 108 -7.49 -13.01 -10.81
CA ARG A 108 -6.73 -12.57 -11.98
C ARG A 108 -7.68 -12.16 -13.12
N GLN A 109 -7.16 -11.41 -14.07
CA GLN A 109 -7.85 -11.02 -15.31
C GLN A 109 -9.10 -10.17 -15.08
N LEU A 110 -9.17 -9.46 -13.94
CA LEU A 110 -10.28 -8.56 -13.65
C LEU A 110 -10.06 -7.17 -14.26
N TRP A 111 -8.83 -6.65 -14.20
CA TRP A 111 -8.50 -5.30 -14.66
C TRP A 111 -7.80 -5.32 -16.02
N THR A 112 -8.10 -4.32 -16.87
CA THR A 112 -7.35 -4.09 -18.10
C THR A 112 -6.09 -3.27 -17.77
N ILE A 113 -4.94 -3.75 -18.21
CA ILE A 113 -3.67 -3.04 -18.06
C ILE A 113 -3.46 -2.13 -19.28
N ASP A 114 -3.13 -2.67 -20.44
CA ASP A 114 -2.99 -1.90 -21.69
C ASP A 114 -3.17 -2.83 -22.89
N ASN A 115 -3.49 -2.26 -24.08
CA ASN A 115 -3.61 -2.98 -25.35
C ASN A 115 -4.42 -4.30 -25.26
N GLY A 116 -5.49 -4.30 -24.44
CA GLY A 116 -6.37 -5.45 -24.24
C GLY A 116 -5.81 -6.53 -23.29
N VAL A 117 -4.60 -6.38 -22.79
CA VAL A 117 -4.00 -7.33 -21.83
C VAL A 117 -4.64 -7.15 -20.46
N ARG A 118 -5.08 -8.27 -19.88
CA ARG A 118 -5.63 -8.32 -18.52
C ARG A 118 -4.52 -8.56 -17.48
N ASP A 119 -4.77 -8.06 -16.28
CA ASP A 119 -3.86 -8.24 -15.15
C ASP A 119 -3.69 -9.72 -14.77
N GLN A 120 -2.50 -10.08 -14.30
CA GLN A 120 -2.17 -11.43 -13.82
C GLN A 120 -1.82 -11.43 -12.34
N HIS A 121 -2.44 -10.54 -11.55
CA HIS A 121 -2.32 -10.63 -10.10
C HIS A 121 -3.66 -10.93 -9.47
N GLU A 122 -3.61 -11.72 -8.43
CA GLU A 122 -4.73 -11.99 -7.54
C GLU A 122 -4.42 -11.45 -6.16
N GLN A 123 -5.43 -11.10 -5.39
CA GLN A 123 -5.24 -10.57 -4.05
C GLN A 123 -6.32 -11.06 -3.09
N TYR A 124 -5.93 -11.17 -1.83
CA TYR A 124 -6.85 -11.44 -0.74
C TYR A 124 -6.65 -10.38 0.34
N ALA A 125 -7.68 -9.57 0.57
CA ALA A 125 -7.67 -8.49 1.54
C ALA A 125 -8.55 -8.82 2.75
N LEU A 126 -8.01 -8.55 3.94
CA LEU A 126 -8.66 -8.79 5.22
C LEU A 126 -8.87 -7.45 5.92
N HIS A 127 -10.11 -7.12 6.24
CA HIS A 127 -10.42 -5.91 7.00
C HIS A 127 -9.58 -5.85 8.29
N ARG A 128 -9.17 -4.66 8.72
CA ARG A 128 -8.26 -4.50 9.87
C ARG A 128 -8.72 -5.22 11.13
N THR A 129 -10.02 -5.28 11.37
CA THR A 129 -10.58 -5.99 12.54
C THR A 129 -10.62 -7.50 12.37
N ILE A 130 -10.48 -8.03 11.14
CA ILE A 130 -10.48 -9.45 10.72
C ILE A 130 -11.76 -10.22 11.08
N PHE A 131 -12.23 -10.10 12.33
CA PHE A 131 -13.39 -10.81 12.85
C PHE A 131 -14.72 -10.06 12.67
N GLY A 132 -14.79 -9.04 11.81
CA GLY A 132 -16.01 -8.32 11.51
C GLY A 132 -17.02 -9.17 10.71
N GLN A 133 -17.71 -8.57 9.76
CA GLN A 133 -18.68 -9.25 8.90
C GLN A 133 -18.05 -10.09 7.78
N GLN A 134 -16.73 -10.00 7.60
CA GLN A 134 -16.02 -10.74 6.56
C GLN A 134 -15.99 -12.23 6.88
N LYS A 135 -16.47 -13.06 5.94
CA LYS A 135 -16.29 -14.51 5.99
C LYS A 135 -14.94 -14.88 5.40
N HIS A 136 -14.32 -15.92 5.93
CA HIS A 136 -13.02 -16.41 5.52
C HIS A 136 -13.10 -17.85 5.01
N PRO A 137 -12.22 -18.25 4.06
CA PRO A 137 -12.09 -19.65 3.65
C PRO A 137 -11.66 -20.55 4.82
N LYS A 138 -12.16 -21.79 4.83
CA LYS A 138 -11.83 -22.76 5.90
C LYS A 138 -10.34 -22.94 6.13
N ALA A 139 -9.52 -22.94 5.06
CA ALA A 139 -8.07 -23.07 5.16
C ALA A 139 -7.40 -21.89 5.87
N ILE A 140 -8.05 -20.72 5.93
CA ILE A 140 -7.53 -19.51 6.58
C ILE A 140 -8.03 -19.37 8.02
N GLU A 141 -9.19 -19.94 8.35
CA GLU A 141 -9.79 -19.83 9.69
C GLU A 141 -8.83 -20.13 10.85
N PRO A 142 -7.96 -21.18 10.80
CA PRO A 142 -7.03 -21.48 11.88
C PRO A 142 -6.03 -20.35 12.18
N PHE A 143 -5.73 -19.49 11.19
CA PHE A 143 -4.74 -18.43 11.27
C PHE A 143 -5.33 -17.06 11.59
N LEU A 144 -6.66 -16.92 11.72
CA LEU A 144 -7.31 -15.64 11.99
C LEU A 144 -6.77 -14.93 13.25
N PRO A 145 -6.46 -15.61 14.37
CA PRO A 145 -5.87 -14.96 15.53
C PRO A 145 -4.50 -14.32 15.21
N GLU A 146 -3.65 -15.00 14.42
CA GLU A 146 -2.34 -14.49 14.02
C GLU A 146 -2.47 -13.31 13.03
N LEU A 147 -3.41 -13.41 12.08
CA LEU A 147 -3.70 -12.34 11.12
C LEU A 147 -4.27 -11.10 11.81
N ARG A 148 -5.08 -11.28 12.87
CA ARG A 148 -5.55 -10.19 13.71
C ARG A 148 -4.39 -9.53 14.44
N ALA A 149 -3.55 -10.31 15.12
CA ALA A 149 -2.36 -9.80 15.80
C ALA A 149 -1.43 -9.06 14.82
N PHE A 150 -1.29 -9.57 13.59
CA PHE A 150 -0.54 -8.91 12.53
C PHE A 150 -1.18 -7.57 12.12
N SER A 151 -2.49 -7.51 11.97
CA SER A 151 -3.22 -6.28 11.65
C SER A 151 -3.08 -5.23 12.77
N GLU A 152 -3.27 -5.64 14.02
CA GLU A 152 -3.11 -4.79 15.22
C GLU A 152 -1.66 -4.29 15.34
N HIS A 153 -0.67 -5.16 15.12
CA HIS A 153 0.74 -4.78 15.13
C HIS A 153 1.03 -3.68 14.09
N ASN A 154 0.60 -3.87 12.85
CA ASN A 154 0.80 -2.88 11.81
C ASN A 154 0.11 -1.55 12.15
N HIS A 155 -1.07 -1.59 12.72
CA HIS A 155 -1.82 -0.40 13.07
C HIS A 155 -1.19 0.37 14.24
N TYR A 156 -0.96 -0.31 15.37
CA TYR A 156 -0.53 0.35 16.60
C TYR A 156 0.99 0.53 16.70
N ASN A 157 1.76 -0.46 16.25
CA ASN A 157 3.20 -0.48 16.47
C ASN A 157 4.01 0.05 15.28
N VAL A 158 3.42 0.08 14.06
CA VAL A 158 4.10 0.59 12.87
C VAL A 158 3.44 1.90 12.41
N LEU A 159 2.14 1.89 12.11
CA LEU A 159 1.44 3.05 11.57
C LEU A 159 1.40 4.23 12.54
N HIS A 160 0.99 4.01 13.80
CA HIS A 160 0.86 5.10 14.78
C HIS A 160 2.16 5.88 15.00
N PRO A 161 3.34 5.26 15.23
CA PRO A 161 4.59 6.01 15.31
C PRO A 161 4.89 6.82 14.06
N ILE A 162 4.62 6.29 12.87
CA ILE A 162 4.81 7.00 11.60
C ILE A 162 3.87 8.21 11.52
N LEU A 163 2.58 8.04 11.81
CA LEU A 163 1.60 9.13 11.79
C LEU A 163 1.96 10.24 12.78
N ARG A 164 2.47 9.89 13.97
CA ARG A 164 2.98 10.87 14.95
C ARG A 164 4.14 11.69 14.39
N MET A 165 5.13 11.01 13.80
CA MET A 165 6.26 11.71 13.19
C MET A 165 5.82 12.63 12.03
N LEU A 166 4.83 12.23 11.23
CA LEU A 166 4.26 13.08 10.20
C LEU A 166 3.52 14.30 10.79
N ALA A 167 2.78 14.13 11.90
CA ALA A 167 2.13 15.24 12.59
C ALA A 167 3.15 16.24 13.17
N ILE A 168 4.18 15.74 13.86
CA ILE A 168 5.30 16.57 14.36
C ILE A 168 5.97 17.33 13.20
N GLY A 169 6.21 16.65 12.06
CA GLY A 169 6.81 17.27 10.87
C GLY A 169 5.99 18.40 10.28
N MET A 170 4.68 18.45 10.53
CA MET A 170 3.76 19.53 10.19
C MET A 170 3.52 20.51 11.34
N GLU A 171 4.22 20.35 12.46
CA GLU A 171 4.02 21.13 13.68
C GLU A 171 2.58 21.06 14.23
N LEU A 172 1.93 19.90 14.03
CA LEU A 172 0.62 19.58 14.58
C LEU A 172 0.78 18.77 15.88
N PRO A 173 -0.26 18.72 16.73
CA PRO A 173 -0.29 17.76 17.85
C PRO A 173 -0.01 16.33 17.37
N GLU A 174 0.80 15.56 18.11
CA GLU A 174 1.28 14.22 17.68
C GLU A 174 0.15 13.28 17.27
N ASP A 175 -0.99 13.34 17.92
CA ASP A 175 -2.11 12.43 17.67
C ASP A 175 -3.09 12.92 16.60
N THR A 176 -2.79 14.05 15.90
CA THR A 176 -3.68 14.62 14.88
C THR A 176 -4.07 13.58 13.83
N PHE A 177 -3.10 12.90 13.22
CA PHE A 177 -3.42 11.88 12.22
C PHE A 177 -3.93 10.58 12.86
N ILE A 178 -3.49 10.20 14.06
CA ILE A 178 -3.98 9.01 14.77
C ILE A 178 -5.48 9.11 15.02
N ASN A 179 -5.96 10.28 15.45
CA ASN A 179 -7.38 10.51 15.72
C ASN A 179 -8.28 10.37 14.47
N MET A 180 -7.69 10.32 13.29
CA MET A 180 -8.36 10.04 12.02
C MET A 180 -8.29 8.56 11.60
N HIS A 181 -7.62 7.70 12.39
CA HIS A 181 -7.34 6.31 12.07
C HIS A 181 -7.80 5.40 13.21
N ASN A 182 -9.07 5.40 13.52
CA ASN A 182 -9.61 4.57 14.57
C ASN A 182 -9.66 3.09 14.12
N PHE A 183 -9.03 2.18 14.89
CA PHE A 183 -9.00 0.76 14.55
C PHE A 183 -10.40 0.14 14.47
N ASP A 184 -11.29 0.53 15.36
CA ASP A 184 -12.68 0.05 15.43
C ASP A 184 -13.66 1.01 14.70
N GLY A 185 -13.18 2.08 14.10
CA GLY A 185 -13.98 3.05 13.35
C GLY A 185 -14.51 2.51 12.01
N VAL A 186 -15.36 3.29 11.37
CA VAL A 186 -15.85 2.97 10.03
C VAL A 186 -14.82 3.36 8.99
N GLY A 187 -14.27 2.39 8.28
CA GLY A 187 -13.25 2.62 7.26
C GLY A 187 -12.73 1.31 6.66
N ASP A 188 -11.82 1.40 5.71
CA ASP A 188 -11.41 0.26 4.86
C ASP A 188 -9.90 -0.05 4.98
N SER A 189 -9.24 0.32 6.11
CA SER A 189 -7.86 -0.12 6.38
C SER A 189 -7.80 -1.64 6.47
N HIS A 190 -6.79 -2.24 5.86
CA HIS A 190 -6.77 -3.69 5.71
C HIS A 190 -5.35 -4.26 5.53
N ALA A 191 -5.16 -5.50 5.98
CA ALA A 191 -4.05 -6.33 5.55
C ALA A 191 -4.37 -6.95 4.19
N ARG A 192 -3.36 -7.14 3.34
CA ARG A 192 -3.55 -7.70 2.00
C ARG A 192 -2.39 -8.56 1.58
N PHE A 193 -2.71 -9.73 1.03
CA PHE A 193 -1.79 -10.57 0.28
C PHE A 193 -2.03 -10.38 -1.22
N ILE A 194 -0.96 -10.16 -1.98
CA ILE A 194 -1.04 -10.01 -3.44
C ILE A 194 -0.05 -10.98 -4.06
N LYS A 195 -0.52 -11.81 -5.00
CA LYS A 195 0.32 -12.72 -5.77
C LYS A 195 0.29 -12.34 -7.24
N TYR A 196 1.43 -11.90 -7.74
CA TYR A 196 1.62 -11.63 -9.16
C TYR A 196 2.14 -12.89 -9.86
N HIS A 197 1.60 -13.15 -11.02
CA HIS A 197 1.97 -14.30 -11.86
C HIS A 197 2.66 -13.82 -13.13
N PRO A 198 3.63 -14.58 -13.65
CA PRO A 198 4.25 -14.30 -14.93
C PRO A 198 3.22 -14.29 -16.07
N ARG A 199 3.50 -13.50 -17.09
CA ARG A 199 2.72 -13.43 -18.33
C ARG A 199 3.48 -14.05 -19.50
N THR A 200 2.80 -14.22 -20.62
CA THR A 200 3.43 -14.62 -21.89
C THR A 200 4.33 -13.50 -22.41
N ALA A 201 5.34 -13.84 -23.20
CA ALA A 201 6.21 -12.84 -23.84
C ALA A 201 5.42 -11.86 -24.74
N GLU A 202 4.32 -12.32 -25.36
CA GLU A 202 3.43 -11.49 -26.15
C GLU A 202 2.72 -10.43 -25.30
N ASP A 203 2.18 -10.83 -24.16
CA ASP A 203 1.50 -9.90 -23.22
C ASP A 203 2.48 -8.91 -22.61
N GLU A 204 3.71 -9.36 -22.27
CA GLU A 204 4.76 -8.46 -21.79
C GLU A 204 5.14 -7.40 -22.82
N ALA A 205 5.27 -7.80 -24.10
CA ALA A 205 5.56 -6.86 -25.17
C ALA A 205 4.43 -5.83 -25.37
N LYS A 206 3.15 -6.27 -25.29
CA LYS A 206 1.99 -5.38 -25.41
C LYS A 206 1.87 -4.34 -24.29
N THR A 207 2.37 -4.66 -23.11
CA THR A 207 2.28 -3.80 -21.89
C THR A 207 3.59 -3.15 -21.54
N ASN A 208 4.64 -3.26 -22.34
CA ASN A 208 6.01 -2.82 -22.01
C ASN A 208 6.48 -3.35 -20.66
N GLY A 209 6.12 -4.59 -20.31
CA GLY A 209 6.45 -5.22 -19.05
C GLY A 209 5.68 -4.66 -17.84
N VAL A 210 4.73 -3.76 -18.00
CA VAL A 210 3.97 -3.18 -16.89
C VAL A 210 2.91 -4.17 -16.39
N TRP A 211 3.02 -4.57 -15.12
CA TRP A 211 2.09 -5.46 -14.45
C TRP A 211 0.99 -4.71 -13.68
N LEU A 212 1.33 -3.55 -13.14
CA LEU A 212 0.39 -2.61 -12.53
C LEU A 212 0.85 -1.19 -12.88
N LYS A 213 -0.03 -0.40 -13.49
CA LYS A 213 0.27 0.98 -13.95
C LYS A 213 0.78 1.86 -12.82
N GLY A 214 1.60 2.82 -13.19
CA GLY A 214 2.08 3.86 -12.28
C GLY A 214 0.91 4.64 -11.68
N HIS A 215 0.85 4.70 -10.35
CA HIS A 215 -0.22 5.33 -9.59
C HIS A 215 0.30 5.83 -8.24
N ILE A 216 -0.53 6.60 -7.57
CA ILE A 216 -0.39 6.94 -6.15
C ILE A 216 -1.41 6.10 -5.38
N ASP A 217 -1.03 5.59 -4.21
CA ASP A 217 -1.94 4.85 -3.34
C ASP A 217 -3.10 5.73 -2.85
N ILE A 218 -4.26 5.11 -2.65
CA ILE A 218 -5.52 5.81 -2.31
C ILE A 218 -5.48 6.37 -0.88
N GLY A 219 -4.86 5.63 0.03
CA GLY A 219 -4.92 5.87 1.47
C GLY A 219 -3.90 6.87 1.99
N THR A 220 -3.60 6.73 3.26
CA THR A 220 -2.67 7.57 3.99
C THR A 220 -1.26 7.03 3.97
N VAL A 221 -1.06 5.81 4.47
CA VAL A 221 0.23 5.12 4.54
C VAL A 221 0.06 3.69 4.04
N THR A 222 0.98 3.26 3.20
CA THR A 222 1.12 1.86 2.81
C THR A 222 2.36 1.28 3.45
N ILE A 223 2.21 0.12 4.05
CA ILE A 223 3.27 -0.68 4.67
C ILE A 223 3.40 -1.96 3.85
N LEU A 224 4.52 -2.13 3.15
CA LEU A 224 4.84 -3.32 2.35
C LEU A 224 6.00 -4.07 3.02
N TYR A 225 5.79 -5.32 3.34
CA TYR A 225 6.85 -6.21 3.80
C TYR A 225 7.79 -6.54 2.64
N SER A 226 9.08 -6.26 2.81
CA SER A 226 10.08 -6.46 1.75
C SER A 226 10.17 -7.93 1.35
N GLN A 227 10.26 -8.20 0.06
CA GLN A 227 10.35 -9.55 -0.49
C GLN A 227 11.32 -9.56 -1.70
N PRO A 228 11.96 -10.70 -2.02
CA PRO A 228 13.15 -10.72 -2.87
C PRO A 228 12.92 -10.52 -4.37
N VAL A 229 11.68 -10.69 -4.89
CA VAL A 229 11.43 -10.49 -6.33
C VAL A 229 11.37 -9.01 -6.68
N ALA A 230 12.37 -8.51 -7.40
CA ALA A 230 12.44 -7.14 -7.85
C ALA A 230 11.37 -6.86 -8.93
N ALA A 231 10.37 -6.06 -8.60
CA ALA A 231 9.31 -5.68 -9.54
C ALA A 231 8.72 -4.30 -9.23
N LEU A 232 8.90 -3.80 -8.01
CA LEU A 232 8.44 -2.47 -7.62
C LEU A 232 9.40 -1.40 -8.13
N GLN A 233 8.87 -0.42 -8.85
CA GLN A 233 9.59 0.78 -9.26
C GLN A 233 8.89 2.03 -8.74
N ILE A 234 9.65 3.04 -8.37
CA ILE A 234 9.18 4.39 -8.04
C ILE A 234 9.65 5.38 -9.09
N LEU A 235 8.83 6.40 -9.34
CA LEU A 235 9.20 7.53 -10.17
C LEU A 235 9.97 8.53 -9.30
N SER A 236 11.29 8.53 -9.44
CA SER A 236 12.18 9.41 -8.67
C SER A 236 12.00 10.89 -9.04
N PRO A 237 12.42 11.85 -8.20
CA PRO A 237 12.26 13.28 -8.46
C PRO A 237 12.87 13.79 -9.77
N ASP A 238 13.87 13.09 -10.30
CA ASP A 238 14.49 13.38 -11.60
C ASP A 238 13.72 12.80 -12.81
N GLY A 239 12.52 12.25 -12.58
CA GLY A 239 11.67 11.68 -13.63
C GLY A 239 12.07 10.28 -14.10
N LYS A 240 13.01 9.62 -13.43
CA LYS A 240 13.42 8.26 -13.78
C LYS A 240 12.76 7.22 -12.91
N TRP A 241 12.39 6.09 -13.53
CA TRP A 241 11.95 4.90 -12.82
C TRP A 241 13.14 4.19 -12.18
N ARG A 242 13.07 3.94 -10.86
CA ARG A 242 14.08 3.21 -10.10
C ARG A 242 13.47 2.06 -9.33
N TRP A 243 14.20 0.97 -9.27
CA TRP A 243 13.79 -0.24 -8.58
C TRP A 243 13.91 -0.09 -7.06
N VAL A 244 12.95 -0.66 -6.33
CA VAL A 244 13.03 -0.76 -4.86
C VAL A 244 13.75 -2.05 -4.50
N LYS A 245 14.89 -1.92 -3.81
CA LYS A 245 15.74 -3.04 -3.43
C LYS A 245 15.12 -3.84 -2.28
N HIS A 246 15.28 -5.16 -2.31
CA HIS A 246 14.96 -5.98 -1.14
C HIS A 246 15.97 -5.75 -0.01
N ILE A 247 15.45 -5.52 1.19
CA ILE A 247 16.22 -5.51 2.44
C ILE A 247 15.52 -6.51 3.37
N ASP A 248 16.30 -7.46 3.87
CA ASP A 248 15.79 -8.53 4.70
C ASP A 248 15.11 -7.99 5.97
N ASN A 249 13.93 -8.53 6.27
CA ASN A 249 13.07 -8.10 7.38
C ASN A 249 12.85 -6.58 7.49
N ALA A 250 12.89 -5.84 6.38
CA ALA A 250 12.52 -4.43 6.34
C ALA A 250 11.11 -4.24 5.79
N LEU A 251 10.53 -3.09 6.09
CA LEU A 251 9.32 -2.60 5.46
C LEU A 251 9.68 -1.54 4.42
N VAL A 252 8.92 -1.48 3.33
CA VAL A 252 8.86 -0.35 2.40
C VAL A 252 7.61 0.43 2.75
N VAL A 253 7.77 1.69 3.11
CA VAL A 253 6.68 2.55 3.58
C VAL A 253 6.55 3.76 2.67
N ASN A 254 5.32 4.05 2.22
CA ASN A 254 5.02 5.24 1.44
C ASN A 254 3.74 5.92 1.91
N VAL A 255 3.62 7.21 1.59
CA VAL A 255 2.40 7.99 1.76
C VAL A 255 1.59 8.02 0.47
N GLY A 256 0.27 8.12 0.61
CA GLY A 256 -0.67 8.13 -0.50
C GLY A 256 -1.46 9.42 -0.64
N ASP A 257 -2.46 9.41 -1.52
CA ASP A 257 -3.30 10.56 -1.87
C ASP A 257 -3.94 11.25 -0.66
N ALA A 258 -4.42 10.47 0.32
CA ALA A 258 -5.11 11.04 1.46
C ALA A 258 -4.18 11.91 2.34
N ILE A 259 -2.95 11.45 2.60
CA ILE A 259 -1.95 12.28 3.31
C ILE A 259 -1.52 13.48 2.45
N GLU A 260 -1.39 13.32 1.13
CA GLU A 260 -1.06 14.44 0.26
C GLU A 260 -2.15 15.53 0.33
N MET A 261 -3.44 15.13 0.31
CA MET A 261 -4.56 16.07 0.44
C MET A 261 -4.60 16.71 1.84
N LEU A 262 -4.54 15.93 2.90
CA LEU A 262 -4.57 16.42 4.28
C LEU A 262 -3.39 17.34 4.61
N SER A 263 -2.23 17.08 4.01
CA SER A 263 -1.03 17.93 4.17
C SER A 263 -0.93 19.07 3.18
N GLY A 264 -1.96 19.31 2.33
CA GLY A 264 -1.92 20.36 1.33
C GLY A 264 -0.73 20.26 0.37
N GLY A 265 -0.32 19.03 0.01
CA GLY A 265 0.82 18.74 -0.84
C GLY A 265 2.18 18.86 -0.14
N PHE A 266 2.21 19.08 1.18
CA PHE A 266 3.45 19.11 1.94
C PHE A 266 4.16 17.75 1.96
N TYR A 267 3.42 16.68 2.19
CA TYR A 267 3.86 15.30 1.95
C TYR A 267 3.42 14.86 0.56
N LYS A 268 4.29 14.13 -0.11
CA LYS A 268 4.14 13.82 -1.52
C LYS A 268 3.77 12.37 -1.75
N GLY A 269 2.59 12.14 -2.32
CA GLY A 269 2.24 10.84 -2.87
C GLY A 269 3.11 10.53 -4.08
N THR A 270 3.97 9.53 -3.96
CA THR A 270 4.93 9.20 -5.03
C THR A 270 4.39 8.11 -5.95
N ILE A 271 4.50 8.38 -7.24
CA ILE A 271 4.07 7.46 -8.28
C ILE A 271 4.97 6.23 -8.26
N HIS A 272 4.35 5.07 -8.22
CA HIS A 272 5.04 3.78 -8.25
C HIS A 272 4.28 2.78 -9.10
N ARG A 273 4.98 1.78 -9.64
CA ARG A 273 4.42 0.75 -10.51
C ARG A 273 5.01 -0.62 -10.21
N VAL A 274 4.34 -1.66 -10.68
CA VAL A 274 4.88 -3.02 -10.68
C VAL A 274 5.15 -3.43 -12.11
N VAL A 275 6.34 -3.94 -12.37
CA VAL A 275 6.78 -4.35 -13.70
C VAL A 275 7.27 -5.79 -13.69
N GLN A 276 7.45 -6.36 -14.88
CA GLN A 276 8.10 -7.65 -15.06
C GLN A 276 9.46 -7.65 -14.33
N PRO A 277 9.75 -8.68 -13.53
CA PRO A 277 11.05 -8.82 -12.87
C PRO A 277 12.24 -8.87 -13.86
N PRO A 278 13.47 -8.59 -13.39
CA PRO A 278 14.67 -8.78 -14.16
C PRO A 278 14.81 -10.23 -14.66
N GLU A 279 15.69 -10.46 -15.63
CA GLU A 279 15.75 -11.70 -16.40
C GLU A 279 15.96 -12.94 -15.53
N ASP A 280 16.83 -12.84 -14.54
CA ASP A 280 17.13 -13.94 -13.60
C ASP A 280 15.96 -14.27 -12.65
N GLN A 281 14.95 -13.41 -12.58
CA GLN A 281 13.72 -13.65 -11.79
C GLN A 281 12.45 -13.83 -12.64
N ARG A 282 12.56 -13.80 -13.97
CA ARG A 282 11.42 -14.08 -14.86
C ARG A 282 10.90 -15.50 -14.63
N GLY A 283 9.60 -15.67 -14.67
CA GLY A 283 8.95 -16.96 -14.41
C GLY A 283 8.63 -17.22 -12.94
N HIS A 284 9.17 -16.46 -11.99
CA HIS A 284 8.78 -16.54 -10.60
C HIS A 284 7.49 -15.77 -10.31
N THR A 285 6.66 -16.31 -9.41
CA THR A 285 5.55 -15.56 -8.82
C THR A 285 6.09 -14.62 -7.75
N ARG A 286 5.46 -13.45 -7.59
CA ARG A 286 5.79 -12.47 -6.55
C ARG A 286 4.66 -12.42 -5.52
N LEU A 287 4.90 -12.93 -4.33
CA LEU A 287 3.99 -12.79 -3.19
C LEU A 287 4.37 -11.56 -2.38
N GLY A 288 3.42 -10.66 -2.16
CA GLY A 288 3.59 -9.49 -1.32
C GLY A 288 2.60 -9.47 -0.17
N THR A 289 3.06 -8.97 0.98
CA THR A 289 2.29 -8.79 2.21
C THR A 289 2.24 -7.31 2.54
N TYR A 290 1.04 -6.78 2.72
CA TYR A 290 0.78 -5.34 2.85
C TYR A 290 -0.14 -5.04 4.03
N TYR A 291 -0.01 -3.82 4.55
CA TYR A 291 -1.05 -3.15 5.32
C TYR A 291 -1.32 -1.79 4.70
N PHE A 292 -2.57 -1.57 4.26
CA PHE A 292 -3.03 -0.30 3.70
C PHE A 292 -3.81 0.46 4.76
N ALA A 293 -3.30 1.61 5.15
CA ALA A 293 -3.98 2.49 6.10
C ALA A 293 -4.79 3.56 5.35
N LEU A 294 -6.02 3.73 5.79
CA LEU A 294 -6.93 4.79 5.38
C LEU A 294 -7.44 5.47 6.64
N THR A 295 -7.79 6.75 6.55
CA THR A 295 -8.55 7.40 7.63
C THR A 295 -9.93 6.77 7.76
N ASP A 296 -10.65 7.12 8.81
CA ASP A 296 -12.07 6.80 8.92
C ASP A 296 -12.86 7.43 7.75
N ASP A 297 -13.94 6.78 7.34
CA ASP A 297 -14.68 7.12 6.10
C ASP A 297 -15.29 8.51 6.09
N ASP A 298 -15.56 9.11 7.24
CA ASP A 298 -16.14 10.44 7.42
C ASP A 298 -15.10 11.58 7.40
N VAL A 299 -13.83 11.27 7.47
CA VAL A 299 -12.75 12.27 7.40
C VAL A 299 -12.75 12.96 6.04
N LYS A 300 -12.98 14.27 6.04
CA LYS A 300 -12.93 15.10 4.83
C LYS A 300 -11.47 15.36 4.42
N LEU A 301 -11.16 15.10 3.15
CA LEU A 301 -9.79 15.21 2.62
C LEU A 301 -9.45 16.65 2.21
N VAL A 302 -9.36 17.52 3.19
CA VAL A 302 -8.98 18.93 3.04
C VAL A 302 -7.66 19.21 3.76
N PRO A 303 -6.86 20.19 3.29
CA PRO A 303 -5.64 20.59 3.98
C PRO A 303 -5.89 20.99 5.43
N LEU A 304 -5.07 20.49 6.36
CA LEU A 304 -5.09 20.85 7.79
C LEU A 304 -4.46 22.24 7.98
N THR A 305 -5.22 23.28 7.64
CA THR A 305 -4.73 24.67 7.60
C THR A 305 -4.36 25.26 8.96
N GLU A 306 -4.71 24.57 10.05
CA GLU A 306 -4.22 24.87 11.40
C GLU A 306 -2.73 24.54 11.60
N SER A 307 -2.11 23.77 10.68
CA SER A 307 -0.66 23.48 10.71
C SER A 307 0.14 24.78 10.55
N PRO A 308 1.05 25.12 11.51
CA PRO A 308 1.94 26.27 11.36
C PRO A 308 2.81 26.20 10.10
N VAL A 309 3.16 24.96 9.67
CA VAL A 309 3.90 24.75 8.42
C VAL A 309 3.07 25.18 7.21
N LEU A 310 1.80 24.80 7.13
CA LEU A 310 0.92 25.21 6.04
C LEU A 310 0.62 26.70 6.08
N GLN A 311 0.45 27.28 7.26
CA GLN A 311 0.25 28.73 7.41
C GLN A 311 1.44 29.54 6.85
N ARG A 312 2.68 29.07 7.09
CA ARG A 312 3.88 29.68 6.51
C ARG A 312 4.01 29.45 5.00
N THR A 313 3.44 28.36 4.49
CA THR A 313 3.40 28.05 3.05
C THR A 313 2.44 29.00 2.31
N GLY A 314 1.36 29.43 2.95
CA GLY A 314 0.41 30.39 2.41
C GLY A 314 -0.20 29.95 1.07
N PRO A 315 -0.07 30.75 -0.02
CA PRO A 315 -0.65 30.42 -1.32
C PRO A 315 -0.01 29.20 -2.01
N GLY A 316 1.09 28.65 -1.49
CA GLY A 316 1.72 27.43 -1.98
C GLY A 316 1.03 26.12 -1.53
N ILE A 317 -0.05 26.19 -0.74
CA ILE A 317 -0.84 25.01 -0.36
C ILE A 317 -1.49 24.42 -1.61
N VAL A 318 -1.17 23.14 -1.90
CA VAL A 318 -1.74 22.43 -3.06
C VAL A 318 -3.10 21.85 -2.67
N ARG A 319 -4.12 22.21 -3.45
CA ARG A 319 -5.47 21.63 -3.36
C ARG A 319 -5.79 20.85 -4.61
N LYS A 320 -6.28 19.63 -4.47
CA LYS A 320 -6.71 18.82 -5.63
C LYS A 320 -8.10 19.25 -6.14
N CYS A 321 -8.89 19.94 -5.30
CA CYS A 321 -10.20 20.51 -5.60
C CYS A 321 -10.51 21.64 -4.61
N ASP A 322 -11.67 22.33 -4.79
CA ASP A 322 -12.20 23.26 -3.81
C ASP A 322 -12.50 22.52 -2.48
N ASP A 323 -12.14 23.13 -1.33
CA ASP A 323 -12.33 22.54 -0.01
C ASP A 323 -13.83 22.24 0.28
N ALA A 324 -14.76 23.03 -0.28
CA ALA A 324 -16.20 22.79 -0.16
C ALA A 324 -16.63 21.49 -0.86
N LEU A 325 -15.98 21.15 -1.97
CA LEU A 325 -16.26 20.00 -2.83
C LEU A 325 -15.37 18.78 -2.50
N ALA A 326 -14.43 18.94 -1.56
CA ALA A 326 -13.51 17.86 -1.23
C ALA A 326 -14.26 16.63 -0.71
N PRO A 327 -13.92 15.42 -1.20
CA PRO A 327 -14.57 14.20 -0.78
C PRO A 327 -14.18 13.83 0.64
N THR A 328 -15.02 13.04 1.30
CA THR A 328 -14.62 12.24 2.46
C THR A 328 -13.74 11.07 2.01
N MET A 329 -13.01 10.45 2.95
CA MET A 329 -12.20 9.26 2.63
C MET A 329 -13.06 8.14 2.04
N GLY A 330 -14.26 7.92 2.58
CA GLY A 330 -15.19 6.92 2.08
C GLY A 330 -15.64 7.18 0.63
N GLU A 331 -15.95 8.43 0.28
CA GLU A 331 -16.30 8.83 -1.09
C GLU A 331 -15.11 8.67 -2.03
N TRP A 332 -13.93 9.13 -1.60
CA TRP A 332 -12.68 9.04 -2.36
C TRP A 332 -12.33 7.59 -2.71
N ARG A 333 -12.21 6.71 -1.69
CA ARG A 333 -11.86 5.31 -1.93
C ARG A 333 -12.86 4.57 -2.81
N ARG A 334 -14.18 4.78 -2.56
CA ARG A 334 -15.22 4.16 -3.40
C ARG A 334 -15.12 4.61 -4.86
N GLY A 335 -14.91 5.89 -5.10
CA GLY A 335 -14.69 6.42 -6.45
C GLY A 335 -13.48 5.78 -7.12
N ARG A 336 -12.32 5.78 -6.43
CA ARG A 336 -11.07 5.22 -6.93
C ARG A 336 -11.17 3.71 -7.21
N VAL A 337 -11.78 2.95 -6.30
CA VAL A 337 -11.86 1.50 -6.39
C VAL A 337 -12.85 1.03 -7.46
N LYS A 338 -13.98 1.73 -7.63
CA LYS A 338 -14.99 1.36 -8.65
C LYS A 338 -14.55 1.64 -10.09
N THR A 339 -13.60 2.51 -10.28
CA THR A 339 -13.24 2.98 -11.64
C THR A 339 -11.96 2.35 -12.16
N TYR A 340 -10.95 2.09 -11.32
CA TYR A 340 -9.67 1.54 -11.76
C TYR A 340 -9.83 0.18 -12.45
N GLY A 341 -9.39 0.10 -13.69
CA GLY A 341 -9.43 -1.12 -14.52
C GLY A 341 -10.80 -1.51 -15.06
N PHE A 342 -11.88 -0.76 -14.73
CA PHE A 342 -13.25 -1.00 -15.20
C PHE A 342 -13.73 0.07 -16.18
N THR A 343 -13.22 1.30 -16.08
CA THR A 343 -13.59 2.39 -16.98
C THR A 343 -12.41 2.74 -17.88
N GLU A 344 -12.71 3.14 -19.13
CA GLU A 344 -11.70 3.66 -20.03
C GLU A 344 -11.09 4.95 -19.47
N MET A 345 -9.77 5.07 -19.61
CA MET A 345 -9.02 6.25 -19.24
C MET A 345 -8.77 7.10 -20.48
N THR A 346 -8.73 8.42 -20.30
CA THR A 346 -8.40 9.34 -21.39
C THR A 346 -6.90 9.31 -21.63
N LYS A 347 -6.46 8.82 -22.80
CA LYS A 347 -5.05 8.86 -23.20
C LYS A 347 -4.65 10.29 -23.56
N ARG A 348 -3.50 10.74 -23.05
CA ARG A 348 -2.89 12.04 -23.32
C ARG A 348 -1.75 11.92 -24.32
N ALA A 349 -1.38 13.05 -24.94
CA ALA A 349 -0.31 13.10 -25.93
C ALA A 349 1.07 12.71 -25.37
N ASP A 350 1.27 12.84 -24.06
CA ASP A 350 2.50 12.44 -23.33
C ASP A 350 2.55 10.94 -22.98
N GLY A 351 1.53 10.14 -23.44
CA GLY A 351 1.43 8.72 -23.17
C GLY A 351 0.80 8.36 -21.81
N ASN A 352 0.55 9.33 -20.96
CA ASN A 352 -0.14 9.13 -19.69
C ASN A 352 -1.64 8.95 -19.91
N GLU A 353 -2.30 8.36 -18.94
CA GLU A 353 -3.75 8.22 -18.91
C GLU A 353 -4.34 9.01 -17.76
N GLU A 354 -5.51 9.61 -17.99
CA GLU A 354 -6.21 10.40 -16.98
C GLU A 354 -7.62 9.88 -16.71
N GLN A 355 -8.05 10.05 -15.49
CA GLN A 355 -9.40 9.75 -15.02
C GLN A 355 -9.84 10.85 -14.06
N VAL A 356 -11.11 11.23 -14.11
CA VAL A 356 -11.68 12.21 -13.17
C VAL A 356 -12.55 11.49 -12.15
N ILE A 357 -12.25 11.65 -10.87
CA ILE A 357 -12.99 11.06 -9.75
C ILE A 357 -13.29 12.17 -8.75
N ASN A 358 -14.56 12.34 -8.39
CA ASN A 358 -15.02 13.38 -7.48
C ASN A 358 -14.48 14.79 -7.87
N GLY A 359 -14.41 15.07 -9.17
CA GLY A 359 -13.86 16.34 -9.70
C GLY A 359 -12.32 16.44 -9.68
N ILE A 360 -11.62 15.43 -9.18
CA ILE A 360 -10.16 15.39 -9.08
C ILE A 360 -9.59 14.61 -10.27
N VAL A 361 -8.62 15.22 -10.96
CA VAL A 361 -7.90 14.55 -12.06
C VAL A 361 -6.81 13.66 -11.50
N LEU A 362 -6.86 12.39 -11.88
CA LEU A 362 -5.86 11.38 -11.56
C LEU A 362 -5.06 11.01 -12.81
N LYS A 363 -3.78 10.80 -12.63
CA LYS A 363 -2.88 10.35 -13.70
C LYS A 363 -2.37 8.96 -13.44
N TYR A 364 -2.31 8.18 -14.51
CA TYR A 364 -1.73 6.83 -14.52
C TYR A 364 -0.60 6.79 -15.55
N TYR A 365 0.44 6.05 -15.25
CA TYR A 365 1.70 6.02 -15.99
C TYR A 365 2.01 4.59 -16.46
N ASN A 366 2.32 4.45 -17.72
CA ASN A 366 2.73 3.17 -18.32
C ASN A 366 4.25 2.98 -18.26
#